data_8594c113593bcac150914f92d1a5f758
#
_entry.id   8594c113593bcac150914f92d1a5f758
#
_cell.length_a   1.000
_cell.length_b   1.000
_cell.length_c   1.000
_cell.angle_alpha   90.00
_cell.angle_beta   90.00
_cell.angle_gamma   90.00
#
_symmetry.space_group_name_H-M   'P 1'
#
loop_
_entity.id
_entity.type
_entity.pdbx_description
1 polymer ?
#
loop_
_entity_poly.entity_id
_entity_poly.type
_entity_poly.pdbx_seq_one_letter_code
_entity_poly.pdbx_strand_id
1 'polypeptide(L)'
;MRALLSVSDKEGIVEFGKELENLGFELLSTGGTFKLLKENGVKVVEVSEFTKSPELFEGRVKTLHPKIHGGILHKRSDESHIKQAKENGILGIDLVCVNLYPFKKTTIMSDDFDEIIENIDIGGPAMIRSAAKNYKDVMVLCDSLDYEKTIEALKKGENDEKFRLNLMIKAYEHTANYDAYIANYMNERFNRGFGASKFIVGQKVFDTKYGENPHQKGALYEFDAFFSTNFKALKGEASFNNLTDINAALNLASSFDKAPAIAIVKHGNPCGFAIKENLVQSYIHALKCDSISAYGGVVAVNGTLDEALANKINEIYVEVIIAANVDEKALAVFEGKKRIKIFTQESPYLIRSFDSYDFKHIDGGFVYQNSDEVGEDELKNAKLVSQREASQVEIQDLEIAMKVATLTKSNNVVYVKNGAMVAIGMGMTSRIDAAKAAIVKAQEMGLDLQGCVLASEAFFPFRDSIDEASKVGVKAIVEPGGSIRDDEVIQAANEYGIALYFTGVRHFLH
;
A
#
# COMPACT_ATOMS: atom_id res chain seq x y z
N MET A 1 29.86 -25.79 19.30
CA MET A 1 28.61 -25.47 18.51
C MET A 1 28.99 -25.27 17.05
N ARG A 2 28.03 -25.41 16.14
CA ARG A 2 28.28 -25.28 14.69
C ARG A 2 27.23 -24.38 14.03
N ALA A 3 27.67 -23.46 13.17
CA ALA A 3 26.78 -22.56 12.43
C ALA A 3 26.95 -22.74 10.92
N LEU A 4 25.83 -22.80 10.19
CA LEU A 4 25.80 -22.80 8.73
C LEU A 4 25.37 -21.43 8.22
N LEU A 5 26.24 -20.75 7.49
CA LEU A 5 26.04 -19.41 6.95
C LEU A 5 25.99 -19.48 5.42
N SER A 6 24.83 -19.20 4.82
CA SER A 6 24.66 -19.22 3.37
C SER A 6 23.64 -18.15 2.97
N VAL A 7 24.11 -16.94 2.73
CA VAL A 7 23.25 -15.79 2.46
C VAL A 7 23.44 -15.26 1.03
N SER A 8 22.37 -14.82 0.41
CA SER A 8 22.39 -14.11 -0.88
C SER A 8 22.77 -12.65 -0.66
N ASP A 9 22.04 -11.95 0.21
CA ASP A 9 22.43 -10.65 0.71
C ASP A 9 23.53 -10.80 1.75
N LYS A 10 24.66 -10.08 1.55
CA LYS A 10 25.87 -10.19 2.35
C LYS A 10 25.99 -9.14 3.47
N GLU A 11 24.96 -8.31 3.66
CA GLU A 11 24.99 -7.26 4.67
C GLU A 11 25.25 -7.83 6.08
N GLY A 12 26.29 -7.31 6.76
CA GLY A 12 26.64 -7.67 8.14
C GLY A 12 27.16 -9.09 8.37
N ILE A 13 27.22 -9.96 7.33
CA ILE A 13 27.57 -11.38 7.51
C ILE A 13 29.00 -11.63 7.95
N VAL A 14 29.95 -10.75 7.59
CA VAL A 14 31.36 -10.87 7.97
C VAL A 14 31.52 -10.63 9.47
N GLU A 15 30.95 -9.55 9.98
CA GLU A 15 30.97 -9.19 11.39
C GLU A 15 30.25 -10.26 12.23
N PHE A 16 29.09 -10.72 11.75
CA PHE A 16 28.36 -11.81 12.38
C PHE A 16 29.18 -13.10 12.43
N GLY A 17 29.85 -13.46 11.34
CA GLY A 17 30.75 -14.62 11.29
C GLY A 17 31.90 -14.53 12.29
N LYS A 18 32.56 -13.36 12.39
CA LYS A 18 33.64 -13.12 13.37
C LYS A 18 33.15 -13.27 14.81
N GLU A 19 31.98 -12.70 15.12
CA GLU A 19 31.39 -12.82 16.46
C GLU A 19 31.04 -14.26 16.82
N LEU A 20 30.49 -15.05 15.89
CA LEU A 20 30.22 -16.46 16.09
C LEU A 20 31.53 -17.28 16.29
N GLU A 21 32.57 -17.00 15.51
CA GLU A 21 33.91 -17.61 15.67
C GLU A 21 34.47 -17.31 17.07
N ASN A 22 34.40 -16.05 17.53
CA ASN A 22 34.81 -15.63 18.87
C ASN A 22 34.02 -16.34 19.98
N LEU A 23 32.75 -16.69 19.72
CA LEU A 23 31.90 -17.48 20.63
C LEU A 23 32.17 -19.00 20.56
N GLY A 24 33.17 -19.41 19.74
CA GLY A 24 33.58 -20.81 19.61
C GLY A 24 32.72 -21.67 18.69
N PHE A 25 32.02 -21.07 17.74
CA PHE A 25 31.33 -21.79 16.69
C PHE A 25 32.32 -22.26 15.61
N GLU A 26 32.17 -23.50 15.17
CA GLU A 26 32.70 -23.97 13.89
C GLU A 26 31.74 -23.49 12.78
N LEU A 27 32.28 -22.73 11.81
CA LEU A 27 31.49 -22.13 10.75
C LEU A 27 31.54 -22.97 9.48
N LEU A 28 30.36 -23.28 8.93
CA LEU A 28 30.17 -23.89 7.63
C LEU A 28 29.57 -22.84 6.67
N SER A 29 29.99 -22.86 5.40
CA SER A 29 29.44 -21.96 4.41
C SER A 29 29.55 -22.50 2.99
N THR A 30 28.84 -21.86 2.05
CA THR A 30 28.85 -22.24 0.63
C THR A 30 29.12 -21.06 -0.28
N GLY A 31 29.64 -21.32 -1.47
CA GLY A 31 29.71 -20.39 -2.60
C GLY A 31 30.27 -19.00 -2.26
N GLY A 32 29.53 -17.96 -2.65
CA GLY A 32 29.93 -16.57 -2.46
C GLY A 32 30.04 -16.14 -0.98
N THR A 33 29.25 -16.72 -0.07
CA THR A 33 29.35 -16.44 1.36
C THR A 33 30.64 -17.03 1.93
N PHE A 34 31.03 -18.25 1.56
CA PHE A 34 32.26 -18.88 1.94
C PHE A 34 33.48 -18.03 1.50
N LYS A 35 33.51 -17.62 0.23
CA LYS A 35 34.58 -16.79 -0.31
C LYS A 35 34.74 -15.49 0.48
N LEU A 36 33.64 -14.76 0.69
CA LEU A 36 33.62 -13.49 1.41
C LEU A 36 34.12 -13.64 2.84
N LEU A 37 33.63 -14.63 3.59
CA LEU A 37 34.07 -14.87 4.97
C LEU A 37 35.58 -15.19 5.03
N LYS A 38 36.07 -16.07 4.14
CA LYS A 38 37.48 -16.48 4.06
C LYS A 38 38.39 -15.31 3.71
N GLU A 39 38.02 -14.48 2.73
CA GLU A 39 38.79 -13.29 2.32
C GLU A 39 38.88 -12.24 3.44
N ASN A 40 37.91 -12.20 4.35
CA ASN A 40 37.91 -11.31 5.52
C ASN A 40 38.47 -11.97 6.79
N GLY A 41 39.19 -13.07 6.65
CA GLY A 41 39.95 -13.72 7.72
C GLY A 41 39.10 -14.53 8.71
N VAL A 42 37.84 -14.86 8.40
CA VAL A 42 37.00 -15.70 9.21
C VAL A 42 37.34 -17.18 8.95
N LYS A 43 37.54 -17.95 10.00
CA LYS A 43 37.80 -19.39 9.89
C LYS A 43 36.50 -20.14 9.58
N VAL A 44 36.36 -20.56 8.34
CA VAL A 44 35.15 -21.20 7.82
C VAL A 44 35.50 -22.43 6.97
N VAL A 45 34.68 -23.47 7.07
CA VAL A 45 34.80 -24.72 6.30
C VAL A 45 33.76 -24.72 5.19
N GLU A 46 34.17 -25.12 3.99
CA GLU A 46 33.25 -25.26 2.88
C GLU A 46 32.34 -26.49 3.06
N VAL A 47 31.05 -26.34 2.71
CA VAL A 47 30.05 -27.42 2.85
C VAL A 47 30.46 -28.67 2.07
N SER A 48 31.06 -28.53 0.91
CA SER A 48 31.58 -29.65 0.11
C SER A 48 32.68 -30.44 0.86
N GLU A 49 33.56 -29.75 1.57
CA GLU A 49 34.60 -30.40 2.41
C GLU A 49 33.96 -31.08 3.64
N PHE A 50 32.99 -30.42 4.29
CA PHE A 50 32.29 -31.00 5.45
C PHE A 50 31.46 -32.23 5.09
N THR A 51 30.74 -32.22 3.97
CA THR A 51 29.91 -33.30 3.52
C THR A 51 30.71 -34.45 2.85
N LYS A 52 31.91 -34.12 2.35
CA LYS A 52 32.73 -34.92 1.44
C LYS A 52 31.97 -35.29 0.14
N SER A 53 31.15 -34.36 -0.32
CA SER A 53 30.38 -34.45 -1.56
C SER A 53 30.62 -33.20 -2.40
N PRO A 54 30.97 -33.34 -3.68
CA PRO A 54 31.15 -32.21 -4.55
C PRO A 54 29.81 -31.50 -4.76
N GLU A 55 29.89 -30.22 -5.13
CA GLU A 55 28.77 -29.49 -5.68
C GLU A 55 28.39 -30.04 -7.06
N LEU A 56 27.09 -30.29 -7.29
CA LEU A 56 26.56 -30.90 -8.51
C LEU A 56 25.63 -29.94 -9.25
N PHE A 57 25.55 -30.13 -10.57
CA PHE A 57 24.64 -29.40 -11.44
C PHE A 57 24.80 -27.89 -11.32
N GLU A 58 26.05 -27.41 -11.44
CA GLU A 58 26.37 -25.97 -11.38
C GLU A 58 25.89 -25.28 -10.08
N GLY A 59 25.83 -26.05 -8.98
CA GLY A 59 25.45 -25.53 -7.66
C GLY A 59 23.98 -25.72 -7.28
N ARG A 60 23.16 -26.28 -8.13
CA ARG A 60 21.75 -26.58 -7.79
C ARG A 60 21.65 -27.60 -6.63
N VAL A 61 22.63 -28.49 -6.47
CA VAL A 61 22.71 -29.44 -5.37
C VAL A 61 24.04 -29.30 -4.63
N LYS A 62 24.02 -28.67 -3.48
CA LYS A 62 25.17 -28.48 -2.58
C LYS A 62 24.81 -28.65 -1.11
N THR A 63 23.68 -28.12 -0.66
CA THR A 63 23.21 -28.21 0.73
C THR A 63 22.12 -29.23 0.95
N LEU A 64 21.49 -29.74 -0.12
CA LEU A 64 20.53 -30.85 -0.05
C LEU A 64 21.23 -32.18 0.20
N HIS A 65 21.80 -32.34 1.39
CA HIS A 65 22.62 -33.48 1.75
C HIS A 65 22.25 -34.05 3.14
N PRO A 66 22.22 -35.36 3.36
CA PRO A 66 21.84 -35.95 4.66
C PRO A 66 22.67 -35.45 5.84
N LYS A 67 23.95 -35.17 5.66
CA LYS A 67 24.79 -34.59 6.74
C LYS A 67 24.37 -33.18 7.12
N ILE A 68 23.87 -32.38 6.18
CA ILE A 68 23.39 -31.04 6.45
C ILE A 68 22.01 -31.10 7.11
N HIS A 69 21.02 -31.69 6.42
CA HIS A 69 19.65 -31.74 6.93
C HIS A 69 19.51 -32.64 8.17
N GLY A 70 20.27 -33.74 8.25
CA GLY A 70 20.35 -34.55 9.46
C GLY A 70 21.02 -33.81 10.62
N GLY A 71 22.06 -33.02 10.36
CA GLY A 71 22.70 -32.14 11.34
C GLY A 71 21.74 -31.08 11.92
N ILE A 72 20.82 -30.56 11.08
CA ILE A 72 19.79 -29.57 11.48
C ILE A 72 18.59 -30.27 12.17
N LEU A 73 18.09 -31.39 11.61
CA LEU A 73 16.77 -31.97 11.98
C LEU A 73 16.79 -32.95 13.15
N HIS A 74 17.96 -33.58 13.49
CA HIS A 74 17.97 -34.53 14.58
C HIS A 74 17.71 -33.85 15.92
N LYS A 75 16.78 -34.42 16.71
CA LYS A 75 16.45 -33.92 18.03
C LYS A 75 17.55 -34.28 19.01
N ARG A 76 18.10 -33.29 19.75
CA ARG A 76 19.19 -33.52 20.71
C ARG A 76 18.71 -34.16 22.02
N SER A 77 17.39 -34.17 22.25
CA SER A 77 16.73 -34.81 23.40
C SER A 77 16.29 -36.26 23.12
N ASP A 78 16.44 -36.78 21.89
CA ASP A 78 15.98 -38.10 21.47
C ASP A 78 17.17 -39.04 21.30
N GLU A 79 17.27 -40.04 22.18
CA GLU A 79 18.39 -41.01 22.18
C GLU A 79 18.51 -41.79 20.88
N SER A 80 17.37 -42.13 20.23
CA SER A 80 17.36 -42.82 18.93
C SER A 80 17.97 -41.94 17.84
N HIS A 81 17.62 -40.61 17.82
CA HIS A 81 18.20 -39.65 16.89
C HIS A 81 19.70 -39.44 17.13
N ILE A 82 20.14 -39.37 18.38
CA ILE A 82 21.56 -39.26 18.76
C ILE A 82 22.34 -40.48 18.26
N LYS A 83 21.79 -41.68 18.49
CA LYS A 83 22.40 -42.93 18.04
C LYS A 83 22.53 -42.98 16.53
N GLN A 84 21.47 -42.72 15.81
CA GLN A 84 21.45 -42.67 14.33
C GLN A 84 22.43 -41.65 13.77
N ALA A 85 22.47 -40.43 14.36
CA ALA A 85 23.40 -39.39 13.95
C ALA A 85 24.87 -39.88 14.09
N LYS A 86 25.20 -40.51 15.21
CA LYS A 86 26.54 -41.05 15.48
C LYS A 86 26.91 -42.16 14.49
N GLU A 87 26.00 -43.12 14.25
CA GLU A 87 26.20 -44.25 13.33
C GLU A 87 26.44 -43.79 11.88
N ASN A 88 25.81 -42.65 11.49
CA ASN A 88 25.91 -42.11 10.12
C ASN A 88 26.91 -40.93 10.01
N GLY A 89 27.68 -40.64 11.06
CA GLY A 89 28.66 -39.56 11.06
C GLY A 89 28.04 -38.14 10.85
N ILE A 90 26.80 -37.96 11.33
CA ILE A 90 26.07 -36.73 11.26
C ILE A 90 26.42 -35.87 12.49
N LEU A 91 26.95 -34.67 12.24
CA LEU A 91 27.32 -33.74 13.27
C LEU A 91 26.22 -32.63 13.38
N GLY A 92 25.88 -32.26 14.63
CA GLY A 92 24.83 -31.26 14.86
C GLY A 92 25.19 -29.88 14.32
N ILE A 93 24.20 -29.18 13.77
CA ILE A 93 24.25 -27.77 13.34
C ILE A 93 23.30 -27.00 14.28
N ASP A 94 23.81 -26.03 15.02
CA ASP A 94 23.11 -25.37 16.13
C ASP A 94 22.54 -24.01 15.71
N LEU A 95 23.06 -23.44 14.61
CA LEU A 95 22.59 -22.20 14.02
C LEU A 95 22.60 -22.31 12.49
N VAL A 96 21.52 -21.83 11.87
CA VAL A 96 21.38 -21.71 10.40
C VAL A 96 21.05 -20.26 10.09
N CYS A 97 21.93 -19.61 9.33
CA CYS A 97 21.75 -18.25 8.84
C CYS A 97 21.68 -18.28 7.32
N VAL A 98 20.48 -18.08 6.78
CA VAL A 98 20.21 -18.21 5.34
C VAL A 98 19.16 -17.16 4.95
N ASN A 99 19.45 -16.33 3.98
CA ASN A 99 18.45 -15.56 3.25
C ASN A 99 18.38 -16.03 1.79
N LEU A 100 17.26 -15.76 1.14
CA LEU A 100 16.94 -16.36 -0.17
C LEU A 100 17.45 -15.49 -1.32
N TYR A 101 17.53 -16.07 -2.50
CA TYR A 101 17.83 -15.35 -3.73
C TYR A 101 16.78 -14.25 -3.97
N PRO A 102 17.20 -13.09 -4.53
CA PRO A 102 16.32 -11.94 -4.68
C PRO A 102 15.38 -12.10 -5.90
N PHE A 103 14.55 -13.16 -5.91
CA PHE A 103 13.64 -13.50 -7.01
C PHE A 103 12.83 -12.30 -7.48
N LYS A 104 12.22 -11.54 -6.55
CA LYS A 104 11.46 -10.34 -6.87
C LYS A 104 12.29 -9.28 -7.62
N LYS A 105 13.54 -9.06 -7.18
CA LYS A 105 14.43 -8.12 -7.85
C LYS A 105 14.77 -8.58 -9.26
N THR A 106 14.97 -9.88 -9.44
CA THR A 106 15.24 -10.46 -10.76
C THR A 106 14.07 -10.28 -11.71
N THR A 107 12.82 -10.48 -11.25
CA THR A 107 11.62 -10.28 -12.09
C THR A 107 11.38 -8.83 -12.51
N ILE A 108 11.94 -7.86 -11.79
CA ILE A 108 11.90 -6.42 -12.15
C ILE A 108 13.01 -6.07 -13.15
N MET A 109 14.17 -6.72 -13.04
CA MET A 109 15.37 -6.37 -13.82
C MET A 109 15.49 -7.15 -15.14
N SER A 110 14.81 -8.29 -15.27
CA SER A 110 14.92 -9.17 -16.43
C SER A 110 13.57 -9.71 -16.85
N ASP A 111 13.36 -9.78 -18.17
CA ASP A 111 12.23 -10.47 -18.80
C ASP A 111 12.60 -11.89 -19.26
N ASP A 112 13.88 -12.28 -19.17
CA ASP A 112 14.34 -13.62 -19.52
C ASP A 112 13.83 -14.64 -18.50
N PHE A 113 12.93 -15.49 -18.97
CA PHE A 113 12.26 -16.47 -18.11
C PHE A 113 13.22 -17.53 -17.57
N ASP A 114 14.21 -17.95 -18.35
CA ASP A 114 15.20 -18.94 -17.91
C ASP A 114 16.07 -18.35 -16.80
N GLU A 115 16.50 -17.09 -16.92
CA GLU A 115 17.21 -16.37 -15.85
C GLU A 115 16.35 -16.25 -14.58
N ILE A 116 15.06 -15.92 -14.73
CA ILE A 116 14.12 -15.82 -13.61
C ILE A 116 13.95 -17.16 -12.90
N ILE A 117 13.83 -18.27 -13.64
CA ILE A 117 13.71 -19.62 -13.09
C ILE A 117 14.98 -20.03 -12.33
N GLU A 118 16.17 -19.72 -12.87
CA GLU A 118 17.45 -20.02 -12.19
C GLU A 118 17.62 -19.25 -10.85
N ASN A 119 16.90 -18.15 -10.67
CA ASN A 119 16.87 -17.39 -9.42
C ASN A 119 15.80 -17.88 -8.41
N ILE A 120 15.17 -19.03 -8.63
CA ILE A 120 14.35 -19.70 -7.62
C ILE A 120 15.27 -20.51 -6.70
N ASP A 121 15.34 -20.14 -5.45
CA ASP A 121 16.14 -20.81 -4.43
C ASP A 121 15.44 -22.08 -3.93
N ILE A 122 16.13 -23.21 -4.02
CA ILE A 122 15.64 -24.52 -3.53
C ILE A 122 16.29 -24.88 -2.19
N GLY A 123 17.60 -24.72 -2.11
CA GLY A 123 18.38 -25.14 -0.93
C GLY A 123 18.14 -24.24 0.28
N GLY A 124 18.00 -22.94 0.05
CA GLY A 124 17.72 -21.95 1.09
C GLY A 124 16.43 -22.22 1.85
N PRO A 125 15.27 -22.27 1.19
CA PRO A 125 14.01 -22.60 1.85
C PRO A 125 14.03 -23.96 2.55
N ALA A 126 14.69 -24.97 1.97
CA ALA A 126 14.81 -26.29 2.59
C ALA A 126 15.58 -26.23 3.93
N MET A 127 16.70 -25.50 3.98
CA MET A 127 17.48 -25.32 5.21
C MET A 127 16.74 -24.49 6.26
N ILE A 128 16.12 -23.37 5.86
CA ILE A 128 15.33 -22.51 6.73
C ILE A 128 14.20 -23.30 7.38
N ARG A 129 13.41 -24.03 6.59
CA ARG A 129 12.29 -24.84 7.08
C ARG A 129 12.73 -25.99 7.97
N SER A 130 13.88 -26.62 7.66
CA SER A 130 14.45 -27.67 8.50
C SER A 130 14.86 -27.14 9.87
N ALA A 131 15.55 -25.99 9.91
CA ALA A 131 15.96 -25.36 11.15
C ALA A 131 14.76 -24.85 11.96
N ALA A 132 13.80 -24.20 11.31
CA ALA A 132 12.55 -23.74 11.93
C ALA A 132 11.75 -24.90 12.55
N LYS A 133 11.66 -26.04 11.86
CA LYS A 133 11.01 -27.26 12.42
C LYS A 133 11.69 -27.79 13.69
N ASN A 134 13.00 -27.63 13.80
CA ASN A 134 13.78 -28.07 14.97
C ASN A 134 14.20 -26.91 15.88
N TYR A 135 13.40 -25.85 15.98
CA TYR A 135 13.70 -24.59 16.69
C TYR A 135 14.11 -24.80 18.17
N LYS A 136 13.71 -25.90 18.79
CA LYS A 136 14.12 -26.21 20.17
C LYS A 136 15.62 -26.43 20.29
N ASP A 137 16.23 -26.96 19.26
CA ASP A 137 17.66 -27.31 19.23
C ASP A 137 18.47 -26.36 18.32
N VAL A 138 17.85 -25.67 17.36
CA VAL A 138 18.50 -24.90 16.31
C VAL A 138 17.96 -23.46 16.25
N MET A 139 18.85 -22.48 16.20
CA MET A 139 18.50 -21.10 15.85
C MET A 139 18.45 -20.93 14.33
N VAL A 140 17.43 -20.26 13.83
CA VAL A 140 17.27 -19.95 12.39
C VAL A 140 17.20 -18.46 12.16
N LEU A 141 18.10 -17.90 11.35
CA LEU A 141 18.13 -16.50 10.97
C LEU A 141 17.95 -16.38 9.46
N CYS A 142 17.07 -15.49 9.04
CA CYS A 142 16.80 -15.17 7.63
C CYS A 142 16.89 -13.65 7.34
N ASP A 143 17.23 -12.85 8.35
CA ASP A 143 17.26 -11.39 8.29
C ASP A 143 18.50 -10.86 9.01
N SER A 144 19.27 -9.98 8.37
CA SER A 144 20.46 -9.34 8.95
C SER A 144 20.14 -8.50 10.20
N LEU A 145 18.93 -7.98 10.32
CA LEU A 145 18.47 -7.23 11.50
C LEU A 145 18.43 -8.06 12.79
N ASP A 146 18.48 -9.38 12.69
CA ASP A 146 18.51 -10.27 13.86
C ASP A 146 19.93 -10.65 14.30
N TYR A 147 20.99 -10.26 13.56
CA TYR A 147 22.37 -10.65 13.86
C TYR A 147 22.84 -10.14 15.24
N GLU A 148 22.72 -8.84 15.48
CA GLU A 148 23.15 -8.21 16.72
C GLU A 148 22.43 -8.81 17.94
N LYS A 149 21.10 -8.90 17.87
CA LYS A 149 20.26 -9.51 18.94
C LYS A 149 20.65 -10.95 19.23
N THR A 150 20.98 -11.72 18.20
CA THR A 150 21.39 -13.11 18.35
C THR A 150 22.75 -13.22 19.02
N ILE A 151 23.72 -12.39 18.64
CA ILE A 151 25.03 -12.34 19.30
C ILE A 151 24.90 -11.93 20.77
N GLU A 152 24.06 -10.92 21.07
CA GLU A 152 23.80 -10.52 22.46
C GLU A 152 23.17 -11.64 23.28
N ALA A 153 22.13 -12.30 22.73
CA ALA A 153 21.47 -13.42 23.40
C ALA A 153 22.45 -14.58 23.66
N LEU A 154 23.31 -14.90 22.71
CA LEU A 154 24.35 -15.92 22.88
C LEU A 154 25.36 -15.55 23.96
N LYS A 155 25.85 -14.29 24.00
CA LYS A 155 26.80 -13.79 25.01
C LYS A 155 26.21 -13.82 26.43
N LYS A 156 24.91 -13.56 26.56
CA LYS A 156 24.20 -13.53 27.84
C LYS A 156 23.60 -14.89 28.25
N GLY A 157 23.58 -15.89 27.37
CA GLY A 157 22.89 -17.16 27.59
C GLY A 157 21.38 -17.04 27.56
N GLU A 158 20.85 -16.00 26.89
CA GLU A 158 19.41 -15.69 26.78
C GLU A 158 18.78 -16.23 25.48
N ASN A 159 19.49 -17.10 24.75
CA ASN A 159 18.98 -17.78 23.56
C ASN A 159 18.07 -18.97 23.92
N ASP A 160 17.08 -18.69 24.78
CA ASP A 160 16.11 -19.65 25.30
C ASP A 160 15.10 -20.13 24.22
N GLU A 161 14.17 -20.99 24.62
CA GLU A 161 13.15 -21.54 23.72
C GLU A 161 12.26 -20.42 23.13
N LYS A 162 11.94 -19.38 23.93
CA LYS A 162 11.11 -18.25 23.46
C LYS A 162 11.82 -17.41 22.40
N PHE A 163 13.12 -17.18 22.61
CA PHE A 163 13.95 -16.47 21.61
C PHE A 163 13.97 -17.23 20.28
N ARG A 164 14.23 -18.57 20.34
CA ARG A 164 14.23 -19.42 19.15
C ARG A 164 12.87 -19.56 18.49
N LEU A 165 11.77 -19.55 19.26
CA LEU A 165 10.41 -19.55 18.75
C LEU A 165 10.12 -18.31 17.90
N ASN A 166 10.56 -17.13 18.33
CA ASN A 166 10.40 -15.92 17.54
C ASN A 166 11.15 -15.97 16.21
N LEU A 167 12.37 -16.49 16.22
CA LEU A 167 13.14 -16.71 14.97
C LEU A 167 12.47 -17.72 14.06
N MET A 168 11.89 -18.79 14.60
CA MET A 168 11.14 -19.79 13.87
C MET A 168 9.92 -19.20 13.16
N ILE A 169 9.16 -18.32 13.85
CA ILE A 169 8.01 -17.61 13.23
C ILE A 169 8.48 -16.79 12.03
N LYS A 170 9.52 -15.96 12.22
CA LYS A 170 10.10 -15.16 11.12
C LYS A 170 10.56 -16.02 9.94
N ALA A 171 11.16 -17.16 10.22
CA ALA A 171 11.63 -18.09 9.18
C ALA A 171 10.48 -18.63 8.31
N TYR A 172 9.33 -18.96 8.93
CA TYR A 172 8.14 -19.38 8.18
C TYR A 172 7.48 -18.23 7.43
N GLU A 173 7.41 -17.03 8.02
CA GLU A 173 6.95 -15.82 7.34
C GLU A 173 7.82 -15.54 6.09
N HIS A 174 9.15 -15.63 6.22
CA HIS A 174 10.09 -15.39 5.13
C HIS A 174 9.89 -16.38 3.96
N THR A 175 9.77 -17.68 4.24
CA THR A 175 9.54 -18.68 3.18
C THR A 175 8.14 -18.59 2.59
N ALA A 176 7.11 -18.30 3.38
CA ALA A 176 5.75 -18.12 2.90
C ALA A 176 5.64 -16.90 1.95
N ASN A 177 6.27 -15.79 2.29
CA ASN A 177 6.32 -14.59 1.46
C ASN A 177 7.02 -14.86 0.12
N TYR A 178 8.14 -15.59 0.17
CA TYR A 178 8.91 -15.98 -1.00
C TYR A 178 8.07 -16.82 -1.97
N ASP A 179 7.45 -17.89 -1.49
CA ASP A 179 6.63 -18.79 -2.31
C ASP A 179 5.37 -18.08 -2.83
N ALA A 180 4.74 -17.22 -2.01
CA ALA A 180 3.58 -16.45 -2.42
C ALA A 180 3.91 -15.48 -3.56
N TYR A 181 5.07 -14.81 -3.51
CA TYR A 181 5.51 -13.94 -4.59
C TYR A 181 5.76 -14.72 -5.88
N ILE A 182 6.47 -15.86 -5.81
CA ILE A 182 6.69 -16.73 -6.99
C ILE A 182 5.36 -17.17 -7.60
N ALA A 183 4.42 -17.65 -6.77
CA ALA A 183 3.14 -18.14 -7.24
C ALA A 183 2.30 -17.03 -7.91
N ASN A 184 2.24 -15.82 -7.32
CA ASN A 184 1.55 -14.68 -7.92
C ASN A 184 2.19 -14.28 -9.25
N TYR A 185 3.53 -14.14 -9.29
CA TYR A 185 4.26 -13.80 -10.52
C TYR A 185 4.00 -14.80 -11.66
N MET A 186 4.05 -16.11 -11.37
CA MET A 186 3.80 -17.13 -12.38
C MET A 186 2.36 -17.08 -12.90
N ASN A 187 1.38 -16.85 -12.02
CA ASN A 187 -0.02 -16.68 -12.42
C ASN A 187 -0.21 -15.47 -13.33
N GLU A 188 0.37 -14.32 -12.98
CA GLU A 188 0.26 -13.09 -13.77
C GLU A 188 0.92 -13.25 -15.15
N ARG A 189 2.12 -13.86 -15.19
CA ARG A 189 2.86 -14.03 -16.43
C ARG A 189 2.18 -15.00 -17.41
N PHE A 190 1.61 -16.09 -16.93
CA PHE A 190 1.14 -17.19 -17.82
C PHE A 190 -0.37 -17.32 -17.91
N ASN A 191 -1.11 -17.03 -16.86
CA ASN A 191 -2.56 -17.22 -16.84
C ASN A 191 -3.35 -15.99 -17.29
N ARG A 192 -2.71 -14.83 -17.48
CA ARG A 192 -3.33 -13.55 -17.90
C ARG A 192 -4.60 -13.19 -17.12
N GLY A 193 -4.65 -13.55 -15.84
CA GLY A 193 -5.79 -13.34 -14.96
C GLY A 193 -5.40 -13.61 -13.50
N PHE A 194 -6.40 -13.77 -12.65
CA PHE A 194 -6.16 -13.85 -11.20
C PHE A 194 -5.64 -15.21 -10.71
N GLY A 195 -5.50 -16.21 -11.60
CA GLY A 195 -5.04 -17.56 -11.23
C GLY A 195 -6.04 -18.35 -10.41
N ALA A 196 -5.68 -19.60 -10.06
CA ALA A 196 -6.53 -20.48 -9.24
C ALA A 196 -6.44 -20.14 -7.73
N SER A 197 -5.36 -19.50 -7.31
CA SER A 197 -5.12 -19.05 -5.93
C SER A 197 -4.53 -17.64 -5.95
N LYS A 198 -4.89 -16.82 -4.96
CA LYS A 198 -4.34 -15.48 -4.80
C LYS A 198 -3.75 -15.33 -3.41
N PHE A 199 -2.54 -14.80 -3.34
CA PHE A 199 -1.83 -14.55 -2.09
C PHE A 199 -1.71 -13.04 -1.90
N ILE A 200 -2.21 -12.54 -0.77
CA ILE A 200 -2.07 -11.15 -0.33
C ILE A 200 -1.09 -11.17 0.83
N VAL A 201 0.08 -10.59 0.65
CA VAL A 201 1.17 -10.62 1.62
C VAL A 201 1.59 -9.21 1.97
N GLY A 202 1.41 -8.81 3.22
CA GLY A 202 1.86 -7.54 3.74
C GLY A 202 2.79 -7.73 4.92
N GLN A 203 3.77 -6.83 5.06
CA GLN A 203 4.62 -6.76 6.25
C GLN A 203 4.05 -5.75 7.24
N LYS A 204 4.04 -6.11 8.53
CA LYS A 204 3.51 -5.24 9.57
C LYS A 204 4.42 -4.03 9.80
N VAL A 205 3.86 -2.84 9.72
CA VAL A 205 4.56 -1.58 10.01
C VAL A 205 4.42 -1.24 11.49
N PHE A 206 3.18 -1.16 11.99
CA PHE A 206 2.90 -0.90 13.41
C PHE A 206 1.49 -1.36 13.80
N ASP A 207 1.27 -1.53 15.11
CA ASP A 207 -0.05 -1.73 15.67
C ASP A 207 -0.74 -0.37 15.86
N THR A 208 -1.97 -0.22 15.36
CA THR A 208 -2.79 0.95 15.66
C THR A 208 -3.33 0.84 17.08
N LYS A 209 -3.65 1.97 17.70
CA LYS A 209 -4.17 1.99 19.07
C LYS A 209 -5.42 1.11 19.24
N TYR A 210 -6.26 1.03 18.23
CA TYR A 210 -7.43 0.16 18.07
C TYR A 210 -7.82 0.11 16.59
N GLY A 211 -8.74 -0.76 16.19
CA GLY A 211 -9.29 -0.81 14.83
C GLY A 211 -10.23 0.37 14.53
N GLU A 212 -11.30 0.15 13.77
CA GLU A 212 -12.32 1.20 13.58
C GLU A 212 -12.95 1.64 14.89
N ASN A 213 -13.13 0.68 15.81
CA ASN A 213 -13.75 0.91 17.11
C ASN A 213 -12.80 0.55 18.27
N PRO A 214 -12.95 1.18 19.45
CA PRO A 214 -12.04 1.01 20.58
C PRO A 214 -11.85 -0.42 21.10
N HIS A 215 -12.81 -1.31 20.88
CA HIS A 215 -12.75 -2.72 21.30
C HIS A 215 -12.04 -3.63 20.29
N GLN A 216 -11.74 -3.15 19.10
CA GLN A 216 -11.08 -3.89 18.03
C GLN A 216 -9.56 -3.67 18.07
N LYS A 217 -8.80 -4.72 17.75
CA LYS A 217 -7.37 -4.60 17.48
C LYS A 217 -7.16 -4.25 16.01
N GLY A 218 -6.16 -3.43 15.72
CA GLY A 218 -5.80 -3.07 14.35
C GLY A 218 -4.30 -2.92 14.19
N ALA A 219 -3.83 -3.04 12.96
CA ALA A 219 -2.45 -2.82 12.59
C ALA A 219 -2.37 -2.36 11.12
N LEU A 220 -1.31 -1.63 10.79
CA LEU A 220 -0.96 -1.32 9.41
C LEU A 220 -0.01 -2.40 8.90
N TYR A 221 -0.34 -2.96 7.75
CA TYR A 221 0.56 -3.79 6.94
C TYR A 221 0.85 -3.06 5.64
N GLU A 222 2.05 -3.22 5.14
CA GLU A 222 2.50 -2.59 3.90
C GLU A 222 2.88 -3.61 2.84
N PHE A 223 2.77 -3.20 1.59
CA PHE A 223 3.37 -3.86 0.45
C PHE A 223 4.69 -3.15 0.11
N ASP A 224 5.74 -3.93 -0.19
CA ASP A 224 7.00 -3.43 -0.77
C ASP A 224 7.65 -2.25 -0.04
N ALA A 225 7.57 -2.24 1.29
CA ALA A 225 8.10 -1.16 2.14
C ALA A 225 7.53 0.24 1.80
N PHE A 226 6.30 0.31 1.25
CA PHE A 226 5.70 1.56 0.78
C PHE A 226 5.58 2.60 1.90
N PHE A 227 4.95 2.25 3.02
CA PHE A 227 4.78 3.18 4.14
C PHE A 227 6.10 3.45 4.86
N SER A 228 6.93 2.43 5.05
CA SER A 228 8.24 2.58 5.71
C SER A 228 9.18 3.52 4.95
N THR A 229 9.05 3.59 3.62
CA THR A 229 9.89 4.45 2.78
C THR A 229 9.29 5.83 2.60
N ASN A 230 7.98 5.93 2.35
CA ASN A 230 7.36 7.16 1.83
C ASN A 230 6.55 7.92 2.88
N PHE A 231 6.10 7.28 3.97
CA PHE A 231 5.22 7.88 4.95
C PHE A 231 5.97 8.22 6.24
N LYS A 232 6.01 9.52 6.60
CA LYS A 232 6.69 9.98 7.82
C LYS A 232 5.71 10.69 8.76
N ALA A 233 5.69 10.27 10.01
CA ALA A 233 4.98 10.97 11.07
C ALA A 233 5.85 12.12 11.62
N LEU A 234 5.49 13.36 11.34
CA LEU A 234 6.16 14.54 11.90
C LEU A 234 5.56 14.91 13.25
N LYS A 235 4.27 14.63 13.46
CA LYS A 235 3.57 14.88 14.72
C LYS A 235 2.43 13.89 14.91
N GLY A 236 2.43 13.20 16.06
CA GLY A 236 1.39 12.24 16.45
C GLY A 236 1.48 10.89 15.74
N GLU A 237 0.54 10.00 16.03
CA GLU A 237 0.44 8.65 15.48
C GLU A 237 -0.87 8.48 14.74
N ALA A 238 -0.83 7.79 13.60
CA ALA A 238 -2.02 7.51 12.81
C ALA A 238 -2.87 6.42 13.48
N SER A 239 -4.18 6.66 13.58
CA SER A 239 -5.16 5.62 13.95
C SER A 239 -5.58 4.84 12.69
N PHE A 240 -6.27 3.72 12.88
CA PHE A 240 -6.88 2.95 11.79
C PHE A 240 -7.74 3.85 10.88
N ASN A 241 -8.66 4.62 11.47
CA ASN A 241 -9.54 5.53 10.73
C ASN A 241 -8.76 6.68 10.06
N ASN A 242 -7.66 7.16 10.68
CA ASN A 242 -6.84 8.18 10.02
C ASN A 242 -6.18 7.64 8.76
N LEU A 243 -5.69 6.40 8.75
CA LEU A 243 -5.06 5.79 7.57
C LEU A 243 -6.04 5.67 6.39
N THR A 244 -7.28 5.26 6.66
CA THR A 244 -8.32 5.16 5.62
C THR A 244 -8.72 6.54 5.08
N ASP A 245 -8.88 7.54 5.94
CA ASP A 245 -9.20 8.91 5.54
C ASP A 245 -8.03 9.58 4.82
N ILE A 246 -6.77 9.35 5.26
CA ILE A 246 -5.56 9.81 4.58
C ILE A 246 -5.51 9.25 3.16
N ASN A 247 -5.75 7.94 2.99
CA ASN A 247 -5.75 7.31 1.68
C ASN A 247 -6.77 7.96 0.74
N ALA A 248 -8.02 8.15 1.19
CA ALA A 248 -9.05 8.81 0.40
C ALA A 248 -8.68 10.27 0.04
N ALA A 249 -8.14 11.02 1.00
CA ALA A 249 -7.76 12.42 0.80
C ALA A 249 -6.56 12.58 -0.15
N LEU A 250 -5.54 11.72 -0.02
CA LEU A 250 -4.37 11.72 -0.89
C LEU A 250 -4.73 11.31 -2.33
N ASN A 251 -5.52 10.26 -2.49
CA ASN A 251 -5.96 9.81 -3.81
C ASN A 251 -6.67 10.93 -4.56
N LEU A 252 -7.49 11.71 -3.85
CA LEU A 252 -8.18 12.84 -4.45
C LEU A 252 -7.24 14.02 -4.74
N ALA A 253 -6.43 14.45 -3.77
CA ALA A 253 -5.54 15.58 -3.94
C ALA A 253 -4.48 15.34 -5.03
N SER A 254 -3.91 14.11 -5.10
CA SER A 254 -2.87 13.74 -6.05
C SER A 254 -3.36 13.40 -7.46
N SER A 255 -4.67 13.39 -7.71
CA SER A 255 -5.24 13.10 -9.04
C SER A 255 -5.00 14.18 -10.09
N PHE A 256 -4.41 15.31 -9.71
CA PHE A 256 -4.21 16.49 -10.55
C PHE A 256 -2.74 16.88 -10.68
N ASP A 257 -1.85 15.91 -10.77
CA ASP A 257 -0.42 16.12 -10.90
C ASP A 257 0.13 17.15 -9.88
N LYS A 258 0.77 18.20 -10.40
CA LYS A 258 1.38 19.27 -9.60
C LYS A 258 0.42 20.46 -9.31
N ALA A 259 -0.86 20.35 -9.67
CA ALA A 259 -1.81 21.41 -9.38
C ALA A 259 -1.90 21.67 -7.87
N PRO A 260 -2.08 22.91 -7.43
CA PRO A 260 -2.19 23.26 -6.01
C PRO A 260 -3.56 22.83 -5.46
N ALA A 261 -3.77 21.52 -5.39
CA ALA A 261 -5.02 20.90 -4.95
C ALA A 261 -5.06 20.70 -3.44
N ILE A 262 -6.23 20.92 -2.86
CA ILE A 262 -6.57 20.59 -1.48
C ILE A 262 -7.79 19.70 -1.47
N ALA A 263 -7.70 18.57 -0.76
CA ALA A 263 -8.83 17.71 -0.44
C ALA A 263 -9.08 17.70 1.07
N ILE A 264 -10.34 17.83 1.46
CA ILE A 264 -10.78 17.69 2.86
C ILE A 264 -11.72 16.51 2.91
N VAL A 265 -11.34 15.50 3.71
CA VAL A 265 -12.03 14.21 3.79
C VAL A 265 -12.44 13.92 5.24
N LYS A 266 -13.60 13.31 5.39
CA LYS A 266 -14.07 12.78 6.68
C LYS A 266 -14.85 11.50 6.46
N HIS A 267 -14.51 10.47 7.22
CA HIS A 267 -15.13 9.13 7.10
C HIS A 267 -15.04 8.54 5.68
N GLY A 268 -13.85 8.70 5.05
CA GLY A 268 -13.58 8.21 3.71
C GLY A 268 -14.28 8.96 2.57
N ASN A 269 -14.94 10.10 2.86
CA ASN A 269 -15.69 10.87 1.88
C ASN A 269 -15.23 12.32 1.81
N PRO A 270 -15.16 12.94 0.61
CA PRO A 270 -14.78 14.34 0.47
C PRO A 270 -15.92 15.26 0.96
N CYS A 271 -15.58 16.21 1.82
CA CYS A 271 -16.43 17.33 2.20
C CYS A 271 -15.93 18.67 1.65
N GLY A 272 -14.77 18.67 1.00
CA GLY A 272 -14.21 19.83 0.31
C GLY A 272 -13.10 19.44 -0.65
N PHE A 273 -13.11 20.09 -1.83
CA PHE A 273 -12.04 19.98 -2.82
C PHE A 273 -11.92 21.29 -3.61
N ALA A 274 -10.70 21.72 -3.86
CA ALA A 274 -10.49 22.84 -4.78
C ALA A 274 -9.07 22.84 -5.37
N ILE A 275 -8.97 23.42 -6.57
CA ILE A 275 -7.74 23.83 -7.24
C ILE A 275 -7.88 25.32 -7.56
N LYS A 276 -6.98 26.14 -7.00
CA LYS A 276 -6.92 27.58 -7.22
C LYS A 276 -5.49 27.99 -7.57
N GLU A 277 -5.24 29.28 -7.62
CA GLU A 277 -3.93 29.85 -7.95
C GLU A 277 -2.80 29.46 -6.98
N ASN A 278 -3.15 29.11 -5.74
CA ASN A 278 -2.22 28.62 -4.72
C ASN A 278 -2.94 27.78 -3.66
N LEU A 279 -2.18 27.04 -2.83
CA LEU A 279 -2.71 26.13 -1.83
C LEU A 279 -3.57 26.81 -0.76
N VAL A 280 -3.26 28.07 -0.37
CA VAL A 280 -4.07 28.81 0.60
C VAL A 280 -5.46 29.09 0.03
N GLN A 281 -5.55 29.54 -1.21
CA GLN A 281 -6.83 29.79 -1.88
C GLN A 281 -7.58 28.48 -2.13
N SER A 282 -6.89 27.41 -2.49
CA SER A 282 -7.49 26.08 -2.63
C SER A 282 -8.10 25.62 -1.30
N TYR A 283 -7.40 25.78 -0.18
CA TYR A 283 -7.94 25.43 1.13
C TYR A 283 -9.19 26.27 1.50
N ILE A 284 -9.14 27.59 1.29
CA ILE A 284 -10.26 28.47 1.58
C ILE A 284 -11.52 28.07 0.78
N HIS A 285 -11.35 27.69 -0.49
CA HIS A 285 -12.46 27.31 -1.34
C HIS A 285 -12.94 25.89 -1.06
N ALA A 286 -12.04 24.95 -0.80
CA ALA A 286 -12.39 23.60 -0.39
C ALA A 286 -13.21 23.60 0.91
N LEU A 287 -12.78 24.38 1.90
CA LEU A 287 -13.47 24.48 3.20
C LEU A 287 -14.90 25.06 3.07
N LYS A 288 -15.15 25.95 2.12
CA LYS A 288 -16.49 26.54 1.91
C LYS A 288 -17.55 25.52 1.53
N CYS A 289 -17.19 24.41 0.88
CA CYS A 289 -18.14 23.41 0.43
C CYS A 289 -18.96 22.82 1.59
N ASP A 290 -18.28 22.41 2.67
CA ASP A 290 -18.92 21.95 3.92
C ASP A 290 -17.98 22.19 5.11
N SER A 291 -17.96 23.40 5.61
CA SER A 291 -17.11 23.79 6.75
C SER A 291 -17.53 23.13 8.06
N ILE A 292 -18.77 22.64 8.16
CA ILE A 292 -19.29 21.95 9.35
C ILE A 292 -18.69 20.54 9.41
N SER A 293 -18.77 19.78 8.31
CA SER A 293 -18.22 18.43 8.25
C SER A 293 -16.69 18.43 8.25
N ALA A 294 -16.04 19.46 7.72
CA ALA A 294 -14.58 19.61 7.72
C ALA A 294 -13.96 19.66 9.12
N TYR A 295 -14.74 20.04 10.14
CA TYR A 295 -14.28 20.04 11.53
C TYR A 295 -13.90 18.63 11.99
N GLY A 296 -12.62 18.45 12.39
CA GLY A 296 -12.04 17.15 12.78
C GLY A 296 -11.79 16.20 11.61
N GLY A 297 -11.75 16.70 10.38
CA GLY A 297 -11.43 15.94 9.19
C GLY A 297 -9.92 15.82 8.91
N VAL A 298 -9.60 15.23 7.77
CA VAL A 298 -8.26 15.09 7.20
C VAL A 298 -8.09 16.07 6.05
N VAL A 299 -7.00 16.83 6.05
CA VAL A 299 -6.63 17.74 4.96
C VAL A 299 -5.42 17.17 4.23
N ALA A 300 -5.58 16.85 2.95
CA ALA A 300 -4.48 16.50 2.06
C ALA A 300 -4.07 17.71 1.22
N VAL A 301 -2.77 17.98 1.24
CA VAL A 301 -2.13 19.08 0.54
C VAL A 301 -1.27 18.55 -0.60
N ASN A 302 -1.65 18.81 -1.83
CA ASN A 302 -0.86 18.45 -3.00
C ASN A 302 0.29 19.45 -3.20
N GLY A 303 1.28 19.41 -2.34
CA GLY A 303 2.42 20.30 -2.32
C GLY A 303 3.01 20.47 -0.92
N THR A 304 3.62 21.63 -0.68
CA THR A 304 4.25 21.96 0.60
C THR A 304 3.27 22.66 1.54
N LEU A 305 3.11 22.15 2.75
CA LEU A 305 2.48 22.87 3.84
C LEU A 305 3.44 23.94 4.34
N ASP A 306 3.22 25.19 3.95
CA ASP A 306 3.95 26.37 4.39
C ASP A 306 3.29 27.04 5.60
N GLU A 307 3.95 28.08 6.16
CA GLU A 307 3.44 28.82 7.31
C GLU A 307 2.08 29.50 7.03
N ALA A 308 1.88 30.03 5.82
CA ALA A 308 0.65 30.72 5.45
C ALA A 308 -0.55 29.77 5.41
N LEU A 309 -0.38 28.61 4.77
CA LEU A 309 -1.40 27.57 4.72
C LEU A 309 -1.65 26.97 6.11
N ALA A 310 -0.59 26.73 6.90
CA ALA A 310 -0.70 26.20 8.26
C ALA A 310 -1.53 27.14 9.15
N ASN A 311 -1.28 28.45 9.10
CA ASN A 311 -2.07 29.43 9.84
C ASN A 311 -3.54 29.41 9.42
N LYS A 312 -3.81 29.24 8.12
CA LYS A 312 -5.18 29.18 7.61
C LYS A 312 -5.90 27.89 8.04
N ILE A 313 -5.24 26.74 7.98
CA ILE A 313 -5.80 25.48 8.47
C ILE A 313 -6.05 25.53 9.99
N ASN A 314 -5.20 26.22 10.72
CA ASN A 314 -5.30 26.35 12.18
C ASN A 314 -6.50 27.17 12.69
N GLU A 315 -7.24 27.84 11.81
CA GLU A 315 -8.48 28.58 12.16
C GLU A 315 -9.61 27.66 12.60
N ILE A 316 -9.60 26.38 12.15
CA ILE A 316 -10.55 25.35 12.60
C ILE A 316 -9.80 24.16 13.17
N TYR A 317 -10.50 23.29 13.90
CA TYR A 317 -9.92 22.02 14.32
C TYR A 317 -9.91 21.04 13.15
N VAL A 318 -8.70 20.59 12.77
CA VAL A 318 -8.43 19.53 11.84
C VAL A 318 -7.72 18.40 12.61
N GLU A 319 -8.09 17.15 12.40
CA GLU A 319 -7.46 16.03 13.11
C GLU A 319 -6.13 15.64 12.47
N VAL A 320 -6.08 15.60 11.14
CA VAL A 320 -4.90 15.17 10.38
C VAL A 320 -4.61 16.14 9.24
N ILE A 321 -3.33 16.44 9.07
CA ILE A 321 -2.80 17.06 7.84
C ILE A 321 -1.79 16.11 7.23
N ILE A 322 -1.90 15.88 5.93
CA ILE A 322 -0.89 15.16 5.14
C ILE A 322 -0.49 16.00 3.93
N ALA A 323 0.81 16.11 3.68
CA ALA A 323 1.37 16.92 2.60
C ALA A 323 2.56 16.21 1.95
N ALA A 324 2.94 16.63 0.74
CA ALA A 324 4.17 16.16 0.11
C ALA A 324 5.41 16.59 0.94
N ASN A 325 5.41 17.84 1.41
CA ASN A 325 6.43 18.39 2.30
C ASN A 325 5.79 19.29 3.36
N VAL A 326 6.51 19.52 4.45
CA VAL A 326 6.08 20.41 5.53
C VAL A 326 7.26 21.27 5.97
N ASP A 327 7.09 22.60 5.96
CA ASP A 327 8.10 23.53 6.42
C ASP A 327 8.19 23.55 7.95
N GLU A 328 9.37 23.81 8.51
CA GLU A 328 9.58 23.94 9.96
C GLU A 328 8.69 25.01 10.60
N LYS A 329 8.50 26.15 9.90
CA LYS A 329 7.60 27.21 10.36
C LYS A 329 6.13 26.78 10.41
N ALA A 330 5.71 25.92 9.48
CA ALA A 330 4.38 25.34 9.48
C ALA A 330 4.18 24.40 10.67
N LEU A 331 5.18 23.58 11.01
CA LEU A 331 5.14 22.74 12.21
C LEU A 331 5.02 23.56 13.50
N ALA A 332 5.73 24.70 13.58
CA ALA A 332 5.69 25.59 14.73
C ALA A 332 4.27 26.14 15.01
N VAL A 333 3.47 26.41 13.95
CA VAL A 333 2.06 26.83 14.09
C VAL A 333 1.24 25.85 14.92
N PHE A 334 1.55 24.57 14.83
CA PHE A 334 0.80 23.49 15.49
C PHE A 334 1.45 22.98 16.78
N GLU A 335 2.57 23.53 17.24
CA GLU A 335 3.33 23.01 18.37
C GLU A 335 2.47 22.84 19.63
N GLY A 336 1.63 23.83 19.96
CA GLY A 336 0.71 23.80 21.11
C GLY A 336 -0.55 22.94 20.92
N LYS A 337 -0.81 22.40 19.73
CA LYS A 337 -2.04 21.67 19.42
C LYS A 337 -1.86 20.15 19.63
N LYS A 338 -2.20 19.64 20.81
CA LYS A 338 -1.96 18.24 21.20
C LYS A 338 -2.68 17.18 20.34
N ARG A 339 -3.79 17.53 19.71
CA ARG A 339 -4.66 16.56 19.00
C ARG A 339 -4.42 16.47 17.49
N ILE A 340 -3.78 17.48 16.90
CA ILE A 340 -3.49 17.49 15.48
C ILE A 340 -2.32 16.56 15.18
N LYS A 341 -2.42 15.82 14.09
CA LYS A 341 -1.40 14.91 13.58
C LYS A 341 -0.94 15.40 12.23
N ILE A 342 0.36 15.32 11.96
CA ILE A 342 0.95 15.82 10.72
C ILE A 342 1.86 14.76 10.14
N PHE A 343 1.61 14.43 8.89
CA PHE A 343 2.35 13.41 8.16
C PHE A 343 2.87 13.98 6.85
N THR A 344 3.94 13.39 6.35
CA THR A 344 4.39 13.59 4.96
C THR A 344 4.39 12.28 4.22
N GLN A 345 4.16 12.38 2.90
CA GLN A 345 4.36 11.32 1.94
C GLN A 345 5.09 11.91 0.75
N GLU A 346 6.35 11.50 0.56
CA GLU A 346 7.27 12.14 -0.39
C GLU A 346 6.81 12.09 -1.85
N SER A 347 5.93 11.16 -2.19
CA SER A 347 5.43 11.01 -3.55
C SER A 347 3.94 10.70 -3.59
N PRO A 348 3.07 11.71 -3.31
CA PRO A 348 1.62 11.51 -3.35
C PRO A 348 1.11 11.02 -4.71
N TYR A 349 1.85 11.29 -5.80
CA TYR A 349 1.50 10.85 -7.16
C TYR A 349 1.68 9.35 -7.40
N LEU A 350 2.53 8.67 -6.59
CA LEU A 350 2.85 7.24 -6.78
C LEU A 350 1.80 6.30 -6.21
N ILE A 351 0.86 6.78 -5.40
CA ILE A 351 -0.12 5.91 -4.72
C ILE A 351 -0.95 5.12 -5.73
N ARG A 352 -1.39 5.74 -6.81
CA ARG A 352 -2.21 5.08 -7.83
C ARG A 352 -1.45 4.15 -8.76
N SER A 353 -0.15 4.41 -8.97
CA SER A 353 0.71 3.55 -9.78
C SER A 353 1.30 2.39 -8.98
N PHE A 354 1.17 2.41 -7.65
CA PHE A 354 1.76 1.39 -6.79
C PHE A 354 0.88 0.14 -6.66
N ASP A 355 -0.42 0.31 -6.49
CA ASP A 355 -1.38 -0.79 -6.36
C ASP A 355 -2.23 -0.92 -7.63
N SER A 356 -1.91 -1.94 -8.44
CA SER A 356 -2.70 -2.27 -9.64
C SER A 356 -3.99 -3.02 -9.32
N TYR A 357 -4.24 -3.34 -8.03
CA TYR A 357 -5.34 -4.21 -7.61
C TYR A 357 -6.04 -3.69 -6.37
N ASP A 358 -7.33 -4.00 -6.27
CA ASP A 358 -8.16 -3.75 -5.10
C ASP A 358 -8.82 -5.05 -4.62
N PHE A 359 -9.05 -5.18 -3.31
CA PHE A 359 -9.74 -6.31 -2.75
C PHE A 359 -10.57 -5.91 -1.54
N LYS A 360 -11.70 -6.61 -1.35
CA LYS A 360 -12.59 -6.38 -0.20
C LYS A 360 -12.89 -7.70 0.49
N HIS A 361 -12.78 -7.67 1.81
CA HIS A 361 -13.22 -8.79 2.63
C HIS A 361 -14.74 -8.97 2.52
N ILE A 362 -15.16 -10.21 2.34
CA ILE A 362 -16.55 -10.66 2.49
C ILE A 362 -16.57 -11.90 3.39
N ASP A 363 -17.68 -12.19 4.04
CA ASP A 363 -17.78 -13.36 4.90
C ASP A 363 -17.42 -14.64 4.14
N GLY A 364 -16.38 -15.33 4.63
CA GLY A 364 -15.87 -16.55 4.03
C GLY A 364 -14.84 -16.37 2.91
N GLY A 365 -14.47 -15.13 2.56
CA GLY A 365 -13.50 -14.89 1.50
C GLY A 365 -13.18 -13.42 1.24
N PHE A 366 -12.76 -13.14 0.03
CA PHE A 366 -12.57 -11.78 -0.48
C PHE A 366 -12.84 -11.73 -1.99
N VAL A 367 -13.33 -10.60 -2.44
CA VAL A 367 -13.40 -10.27 -3.86
C VAL A 367 -12.14 -9.49 -4.24
N TYR A 368 -11.62 -9.74 -5.44
CA TYR A 368 -10.38 -9.19 -5.94
C TYR A 368 -10.56 -8.69 -7.37
N GLN A 369 -10.06 -7.51 -7.67
CA GLN A 369 -10.22 -6.85 -8.96
C GLN A 369 -8.98 -6.03 -9.31
N ASN A 370 -8.88 -5.59 -10.57
CA ASN A 370 -7.96 -4.50 -10.92
C ASN A 370 -8.42 -3.21 -10.27
N SER A 371 -7.47 -2.37 -9.88
CA SER A 371 -7.79 -1.01 -9.43
C SER A 371 -8.50 -0.23 -10.53
N ASP A 372 -9.49 0.58 -10.15
CA ASP A 372 -10.13 1.49 -11.07
C ASP A 372 -9.25 2.72 -11.28
N GLU A 373 -8.99 3.04 -12.55
CA GLU A 373 -8.13 4.17 -12.95
C GLU A 373 -8.97 5.19 -13.72
N VAL A 374 -8.92 6.44 -13.28
CA VAL A 374 -9.46 7.54 -14.08
C VAL A 374 -8.45 7.87 -15.16
N GLY A 375 -8.76 7.54 -16.40
CA GLY A 375 -7.91 7.87 -17.55
C GLY A 375 -7.75 9.39 -17.70
N GLU A 376 -6.51 9.85 -17.91
CA GLU A 376 -6.22 11.28 -18.12
C GLU A 376 -7.00 11.88 -19.30
N ASP A 377 -7.29 11.07 -20.30
CA ASP A 377 -7.99 11.49 -21.52
C ASP A 377 -9.48 11.15 -21.53
N GLU A 378 -10.03 10.69 -20.43
CA GLU A 378 -11.42 10.19 -20.40
C GLU A 378 -12.44 11.28 -20.75
N LEU A 379 -12.32 12.46 -20.14
CA LEU A 379 -13.18 13.58 -20.49
C LEU A 379 -12.87 14.13 -21.89
N LYS A 380 -11.61 14.13 -22.33
CA LYS A 380 -11.23 14.55 -23.68
C LYS A 380 -11.86 13.67 -24.77
N ASN A 381 -12.03 12.37 -24.46
CA ASN A 381 -12.65 11.40 -25.34
C ASN A 381 -14.17 11.31 -25.17
N ALA A 382 -14.73 12.01 -24.19
CA ALA A 382 -16.17 12.00 -23.92
C ALA A 382 -16.97 12.59 -25.10
N LYS A 383 -18.07 11.96 -25.42
CA LYS A 383 -18.92 12.35 -26.53
C LYS A 383 -19.91 13.42 -26.10
N LEU A 384 -19.88 14.58 -26.72
CA LEU A 384 -20.96 15.56 -26.63
C LEU A 384 -22.22 14.98 -27.28
N VAL A 385 -23.30 14.84 -26.49
CA VAL A 385 -24.57 14.24 -26.93
C VAL A 385 -25.72 15.24 -26.97
N SER A 386 -25.58 16.40 -26.33
CA SER A 386 -26.54 17.51 -26.38
C SER A 386 -26.18 18.54 -27.47
N GLN A 387 -27.11 19.50 -27.71
CA GLN A 387 -26.90 20.57 -28.70
C GLN A 387 -25.96 21.67 -28.21
N ARG A 388 -25.93 21.95 -26.89
CA ARG A 388 -25.05 22.93 -26.29
C ARG A 388 -23.66 22.35 -26.08
N GLU A 389 -22.63 23.11 -26.37
CA GLU A 389 -21.24 22.79 -26.07
C GLU A 389 -20.79 23.54 -24.81
N ALA A 390 -19.98 22.90 -23.97
CA ALA A 390 -19.41 23.53 -22.76
C ALA A 390 -18.29 24.51 -23.12
N SER A 391 -18.20 25.61 -22.38
CA SER A 391 -17.08 26.53 -22.45
C SER A 391 -15.80 25.90 -21.87
N GLN A 392 -14.63 26.49 -22.17
CA GLN A 392 -13.36 26.00 -21.66
C GLN A 392 -13.28 25.95 -20.11
N VAL A 393 -13.92 26.91 -19.44
CA VAL A 393 -13.98 26.93 -17.96
C VAL A 393 -14.87 25.80 -17.46
N GLU A 394 -16.01 25.56 -18.11
CA GLU A 394 -16.89 24.43 -17.74
C GLU A 394 -16.21 23.08 -17.99
N ILE A 395 -15.40 22.91 -19.05
CA ILE A 395 -14.64 21.69 -19.29
C ILE A 395 -13.62 21.44 -18.16
N GLN A 396 -12.91 22.48 -17.71
CA GLN A 396 -11.99 22.33 -16.58
C GLN A 396 -12.71 21.96 -15.29
N ASP A 397 -13.87 22.56 -15.03
CA ASP A 397 -14.70 22.23 -13.89
C ASP A 397 -15.29 20.81 -13.99
N LEU A 398 -15.67 20.36 -15.20
CA LEU A 398 -16.12 18.98 -15.45
C LEU A 398 -15.03 17.94 -15.20
N GLU A 399 -13.77 18.25 -15.54
CA GLU A 399 -12.64 17.36 -15.23
C GLU A 399 -12.48 17.16 -13.71
N ILE A 400 -12.55 18.27 -12.96
CA ILE A 400 -12.51 18.21 -11.49
C ILE A 400 -13.70 17.40 -10.96
N ALA A 401 -14.91 17.72 -11.42
CA ALA A 401 -16.13 17.08 -10.94
C ALA A 401 -16.11 15.57 -11.21
N MET A 402 -15.64 15.14 -12.38
CA MET A 402 -15.56 13.74 -12.78
C MET A 402 -14.53 12.98 -11.90
N LYS A 403 -13.33 13.50 -11.72
CA LYS A 403 -12.32 12.88 -10.87
C LYS A 403 -12.77 12.78 -9.40
N VAL A 404 -13.44 13.82 -8.87
CA VAL A 404 -14.04 13.75 -7.52
C VAL A 404 -15.12 12.68 -7.46
N ALA A 405 -16.01 12.60 -8.47
CA ALA A 405 -17.09 11.61 -8.52
C ALA A 405 -16.54 10.18 -8.55
N THR A 406 -15.52 9.91 -9.37
CA THR A 406 -14.87 8.58 -9.46
C THR A 406 -14.27 8.13 -8.14
N LEU A 407 -13.72 9.06 -7.35
CA LEU A 407 -13.03 8.78 -6.08
C LEU A 407 -13.94 8.87 -4.85
N THR A 408 -15.24 8.94 -5.07
CA THR A 408 -16.24 9.07 -4.01
C THR A 408 -17.22 7.89 -4.03
N LYS A 409 -17.68 7.48 -2.85
CA LYS A 409 -18.62 6.36 -2.70
C LYS A 409 -19.92 6.57 -3.47
N SER A 410 -20.30 5.56 -4.23
CA SER A 410 -21.55 5.51 -5.01
C SER A 410 -22.80 5.39 -4.13
N ASN A 411 -24.00 5.82 -4.55
CA ASN A 411 -24.20 6.72 -5.68
C ASN A 411 -23.83 8.13 -5.31
N ASN A 412 -23.17 8.84 -6.20
CA ASN A 412 -22.82 10.23 -5.95
C ASN A 412 -23.14 11.16 -7.12
N VAL A 413 -23.25 12.43 -6.83
CA VAL A 413 -23.18 13.54 -7.77
C VAL A 413 -22.36 14.68 -7.18
N VAL A 414 -21.53 15.29 -8.01
CA VAL A 414 -20.58 16.31 -7.61
C VAL A 414 -20.82 17.59 -8.42
N TYR A 415 -20.96 18.72 -7.72
CA TYR A 415 -21.10 20.03 -8.34
C TYR A 415 -19.83 20.83 -8.17
N VAL A 416 -19.32 21.37 -9.26
CA VAL A 416 -18.07 22.17 -9.28
C VAL A 416 -18.34 23.51 -9.96
N LYS A 417 -17.69 24.56 -9.45
CA LYS A 417 -17.76 25.90 -10.01
C LYS A 417 -16.43 26.63 -9.81
N ASN A 418 -15.85 27.11 -10.91
CA ASN A 418 -14.61 27.85 -10.90
C ASN A 418 -13.48 27.14 -10.13
N GLY A 419 -13.23 25.86 -10.40
CA GLY A 419 -12.14 25.09 -9.81
C GLY A 419 -12.36 24.65 -8.35
N ALA A 420 -13.60 24.71 -7.83
CA ALA A 420 -13.93 24.29 -6.47
C ALA A 420 -15.22 23.47 -6.43
N MET A 421 -15.23 22.41 -5.66
CA MET A 421 -16.44 21.68 -5.31
C MET A 421 -17.37 22.60 -4.49
N VAL A 422 -18.61 22.74 -4.91
CA VAL A 422 -19.63 23.57 -4.27
C VAL A 422 -20.75 22.78 -3.65
N ALA A 423 -20.91 21.53 -4.06
CA ALA A 423 -21.82 20.57 -3.43
C ALA A 423 -21.42 19.13 -3.80
N ILE A 424 -21.79 18.21 -2.93
CA ILE A 424 -21.69 16.76 -3.18
C ILE A 424 -22.77 16.02 -2.43
N GLY A 425 -23.40 15.06 -3.10
CA GLY A 425 -24.22 14.03 -2.47
C GLY A 425 -23.60 12.67 -2.78
N MET A 426 -23.47 11.79 -1.80
CA MET A 426 -22.68 10.56 -1.91
C MET A 426 -23.20 9.45 -1.00
N GLY A 427 -22.90 8.18 -1.36
CA GLY A 427 -23.28 7.01 -0.57
C GLY A 427 -24.80 6.77 -0.50
N MET A 428 -25.55 7.30 -1.46
CA MET A 428 -26.99 7.21 -1.48
C MET A 428 -27.47 5.97 -2.26
N THR A 429 -28.64 5.46 -1.91
CA THR A 429 -29.24 4.31 -2.60
C THR A 429 -29.79 4.67 -3.98
N SER A 430 -30.09 5.95 -4.22
CA SER A 430 -30.49 6.44 -5.54
C SER A 430 -29.71 7.69 -5.92
N ARG A 431 -29.54 7.90 -7.22
CA ARG A 431 -28.81 9.05 -7.76
C ARG A 431 -29.56 10.37 -7.59
N ILE A 432 -30.87 10.31 -7.72
CA ILE A 432 -31.73 11.47 -7.48
C ILE A 432 -31.67 11.93 -6.01
N ASP A 433 -31.55 11.02 -5.06
CA ASP A 433 -31.40 11.36 -3.65
C ASP A 433 -30.01 11.99 -3.39
N ALA A 434 -28.96 11.50 -4.06
CA ALA A 434 -27.64 12.12 -4.01
C ALA A 434 -27.70 13.57 -4.55
N ALA A 435 -28.38 13.80 -5.68
CA ALA A 435 -28.56 15.15 -6.24
C ALA A 435 -29.28 16.09 -5.27
N LYS A 436 -30.39 15.63 -4.69
CA LYS A 436 -31.19 16.40 -3.73
C LYS A 436 -30.39 16.71 -2.44
N ALA A 437 -29.67 15.72 -1.90
CA ALA A 437 -28.84 15.91 -0.71
C ALA A 437 -27.75 16.94 -0.94
N ALA A 438 -27.08 16.92 -2.11
CA ALA A 438 -26.11 17.93 -2.50
C ALA A 438 -26.69 19.33 -2.54
N ILE A 439 -27.86 19.51 -3.17
CA ILE A 439 -28.54 20.80 -3.30
C ILE A 439 -28.92 21.35 -1.92
N VAL A 440 -29.50 20.52 -1.05
CA VAL A 440 -29.90 20.91 0.32
C VAL A 440 -28.65 21.36 1.09
N LYS A 441 -27.56 20.61 1.00
CA LYS A 441 -26.32 20.93 1.67
C LYS A 441 -25.72 22.26 1.19
N ALA A 442 -25.73 22.50 -0.12
CA ALA A 442 -25.27 23.78 -0.67
C ALA A 442 -26.10 24.96 -0.13
N GLN A 443 -27.43 24.81 -0.04
CA GLN A 443 -28.32 25.82 0.54
C GLN A 443 -28.02 26.08 2.01
N GLU A 444 -27.81 25.04 2.83
CA GLU A 444 -27.40 25.16 4.23
C GLU A 444 -26.08 25.91 4.39
N MET A 445 -25.13 25.71 3.48
CA MET A 445 -23.84 26.35 3.47
C MET A 445 -23.87 27.76 2.80
N GLY A 446 -25.02 28.19 2.29
CA GLY A 446 -25.18 29.48 1.61
C GLY A 446 -24.45 29.57 0.28
N LEU A 447 -24.26 28.45 -0.40
CA LEU A 447 -23.54 28.37 -1.68
C LEU A 447 -24.52 28.45 -2.86
N ASP A 448 -24.13 29.27 -3.86
CA ASP A 448 -24.86 29.45 -5.10
C ASP A 448 -24.40 28.44 -6.16
N LEU A 449 -25.30 27.58 -6.58
CA LEU A 449 -25.06 26.57 -7.64
C LEU A 449 -25.31 27.09 -9.06
N GLN A 450 -25.81 28.32 -9.22
CA GLN A 450 -26.05 28.91 -10.55
C GLN A 450 -24.78 29.00 -11.37
N GLY A 451 -24.79 28.34 -12.54
CA GLY A 451 -23.65 28.31 -13.47
C GLY A 451 -22.58 27.26 -13.13
N CYS A 452 -22.82 26.34 -12.18
CA CYS A 452 -21.93 25.22 -11.91
C CYS A 452 -22.03 24.13 -12.99
N VAL A 453 -21.08 23.18 -12.92
CA VAL A 453 -21.14 21.93 -13.66
C VAL A 453 -21.45 20.77 -12.70
N LEU A 454 -21.85 19.60 -13.25
CA LEU A 454 -22.16 18.41 -12.49
C LEU A 454 -21.48 17.19 -13.11
N ALA A 455 -20.97 16.30 -12.27
CA ALA A 455 -20.52 14.97 -12.67
C ALA A 455 -21.23 13.89 -11.88
N SER A 456 -21.37 12.72 -12.51
CA SER A 456 -21.85 11.50 -11.89
C SER A 456 -20.98 10.33 -12.33
N GLU A 457 -20.63 9.44 -11.40
CA GLU A 457 -19.79 8.27 -11.63
C GLU A 457 -20.48 7.14 -12.40
N ALA A 458 -21.82 7.25 -12.58
CA ALA A 458 -22.62 6.32 -13.37
C ALA A 458 -23.76 7.04 -14.08
N PHE A 459 -24.43 6.37 -15.03
CA PHE A 459 -25.47 6.94 -15.86
C PHE A 459 -26.70 7.40 -15.07
N PHE A 460 -27.42 8.37 -15.61
CA PHE A 460 -28.72 8.77 -15.12
C PHE A 460 -29.81 7.80 -15.64
N PRO A 461 -30.53 7.08 -14.75
CA PRO A 461 -31.56 6.14 -15.20
C PRO A 461 -32.82 6.80 -15.73
N PHE A 462 -33.04 8.08 -15.39
CA PHE A 462 -34.22 8.88 -15.75
C PHE A 462 -33.80 10.35 -15.94
N ARG A 463 -34.65 11.11 -16.62
CA ARG A 463 -34.43 12.56 -16.81
C ARG A 463 -34.49 13.41 -15.53
N ASP A 464 -35.02 12.85 -14.44
CA ASP A 464 -35.23 13.54 -13.17
C ASP A 464 -33.99 14.18 -12.58
N SER A 465 -32.80 13.57 -12.78
CA SER A 465 -31.52 14.15 -12.36
C SER A 465 -31.17 15.41 -13.17
N ILE A 466 -31.47 15.45 -14.46
CA ILE A 466 -31.31 16.65 -15.29
C ILE A 466 -32.32 17.73 -14.88
N ASP A 467 -33.59 17.34 -14.61
CA ASP A 467 -34.64 18.25 -14.17
C ASP A 467 -34.24 18.93 -12.83
N GLU A 468 -33.68 18.18 -11.86
CA GLU A 468 -33.18 18.77 -10.60
C GLU A 468 -31.95 19.66 -10.83
N ALA A 469 -31.00 19.24 -11.66
CA ALA A 469 -29.82 20.02 -12.00
C ALA A 469 -30.18 21.37 -12.67
N SER A 470 -31.19 21.36 -13.54
CA SER A 470 -31.67 22.57 -14.23
C SER A 470 -32.23 23.62 -13.26
N LYS A 471 -32.95 23.19 -12.20
CA LYS A 471 -33.55 24.09 -11.19
C LYS A 471 -32.50 24.93 -10.43
N VAL A 472 -31.29 24.40 -10.27
CA VAL A 472 -30.20 25.08 -9.61
C VAL A 472 -29.22 25.74 -10.57
N GLY A 473 -29.52 25.67 -11.87
CA GLY A 473 -28.79 26.42 -12.91
C GLY A 473 -27.51 25.77 -13.39
N VAL A 474 -27.38 24.42 -13.33
CA VAL A 474 -26.26 23.67 -13.91
C VAL A 474 -26.16 23.97 -15.40
N LYS A 475 -24.92 24.12 -15.90
CA LYS A 475 -24.64 24.47 -17.30
C LYS A 475 -24.06 23.31 -18.10
N ALA A 476 -23.29 22.44 -17.48
CA ALA A 476 -22.71 21.28 -18.15
C ALA A 476 -22.71 20.06 -17.22
N ILE A 477 -22.85 18.88 -17.81
CA ILE A 477 -22.93 17.61 -17.11
C ILE A 477 -22.01 16.61 -17.81
N VAL A 478 -21.30 15.78 -17.04
CA VAL A 478 -20.60 14.59 -17.53
C VAL A 478 -21.07 13.36 -16.77
N GLU A 479 -21.31 12.30 -17.50
CA GLU A 479 -21.69 11.00 -16.98
C GLU A 479 -21.34 9.87 -17.98
N PRO A 480 -21.39 8.59 -17.61
CA PRO A 480 -21.04 7.52 -18.54
C PRO A 480 -21.96 7.32 -19.73
N GLY A 481 -23.25 7.60 -19.59
CA GLY A 481 -24.24 7.12 -20.55
C GLY A 481 -24.46 5.60 -20.44
N GLY A 482 -25.24 5.03 -21.36
CA GLY A 482 -25.53 3.59 -21.43
C GLY A 482 -26.84 3.16 -20.76
N SER A 483 -27.69 4.10 -20.39
CA SER A 483 -29.05 3.83 -19.94
C SER A 483 -29.96 3.52 -21.12
N ILE A 484 -30.95 2.66 -20.92
CA ILE A 484 -32.05 2.44 -21.91
C ILE A 484 -32.81 3.75 -22.21
N ARG A 485 -32.71 4.73 -21.31
CA ARG A 485 -33.39 6.03 -21.39
C ARG A 485 -32.47 7.20 -21.69
N ASP A 486 -31.32 6.96 -22.29
CA ASP A 486 -30.36 8.03 -22.66
C ASP A 486 -31.04 9.08 -23.56
N ASP A 487 -31.94 8.68 -24.46
CA ASP A 487 -32.69 9.61 -25.31
C ASP A 487 -33.53 10.62 -24.51
N GLU A 488 -34.18 10.18 -23.42
CA GLU A 488 -34.94 11.06 -22.50
C GLU A 488 -34.01 12.03 -21.77
N VAL A 489 -32.83 11.57 -21.36
CA VAL A 489 -31.83 12.37 -20.65
C VAL A 489 -31.24 13.42 -21.59
N ILE A 490 -30.89 13.03 -22.81
CA ILE A 490 -30.38 13.94 -23.86
C ILE A 490 -31.45 15.00 -24.22
N GLN A 491 -32.71 14.58 -24.37
CA GLN A 491 -33.79 15.50 -24.66
C GLN A 491 -33.95 16.53 -23.54
N ALA A 492 -33.94 16.10 -22.28
CA ALA A 492 -34.01 17.01 -21.12
C ALA A 492 -32.85 18.00 -21.09
N ALA A 493 -31.60 17.54 -21.36
CA ALA A 493 -30.45 18.41 -21.45
C ALA A 493 -30.61 19.48 -22.54
N ASN A 494 -31.17 19.12 -23.71
CA ASN A 494 -31.44 20.07 -24.80
C ASN A 494 -32.55 21.05 -24.44
N GLU A 495 -33.62 20.59 -23.76
CA GLU A 495 -34.70 21.45 -23.28
C GLU A 495 -34.22 22.55 -22.35
N TYR A 496 -33.28 22.25 -21.49
CA TYR A 496 -32.71 23.20 -20.51
C TYR A 496 -31.43 23.90 -20.98
N GLY A 497 -30.92 23.62 -22.18
CA GLY A 497 -29.69 24.18 -22.71
C GLY A 497 -28.45 23.81 -21.90
N ILE A 498 -28.41 22.55 -21.44
CA ILE A 498 -27.28 21.96 -20.69
C ILE A 498 -26.38 21.22 -21.65
N ALA A 499 -25.06 21.44 -21.56
CA ALA A 499 -24.08 20.62 -22.28
C ALA A 499 -23.98 19.24 -21.59
N LEU A 500 -24.16 18.15 -22.34
CA LEU A 500 -24.11 16.79 -21.80
C LEU A 500 -23.05 15.97 -22.51
N TYR A 501 -22.15 15.39 -21.74
CA TYR A 501 -21.07 14.54 -22.21
C TYR A 501 -21.19 13.13 -21.66
N PHE A 502 -20.99 12.13 -22.54
CA PHE A 502 -20.93 10.71 -22.18
C PHE A 502 -19.50 10.20 -22.26
N THR A 503 -18.94 9.69 -21.16
CA THR A 503 -17.61 9.11 -21.12
C THR A 503 -17.56 7.68 -21.64
N GLY A 504 -18.68 6.93 -21.51
CA GLY A 504 -18.74 5.50 -21.80
C GLY A 504 -18.12 4.61 -20.72
N VAL A 505 -17.56 5.17 -19.65
CA VAL A 505 -16.87 4.44 -18.58
C VAL A 505 -17.55 4.75 -17.22
N ARG A 506 -17.96 3.69 -16.52
CA ARG A 506 -18.56 3.78 -15.18
C ARG A 506 -17.54 3.52 -14.09
N HIS A 507 -17.59 4.28 -13.00
CA HIS A 507 -16.67 4.23 -11.86
C HIS A 507 -17.38 4.00 -10.53
N PHE A 508 -17.93 2.82 -10.30
CA PHE A 508 -18.51 2.51 -9.00
C PHE A 508 -17.44 2.28 -7.92
N LEU A 509 -17.62 2.95 -6.78
CA LEU A 509 -16.83 2.75 -5.57
C LEU A 509 -17.78 2.47 -4.39
N HIS A 510 -17.63 1.32 -3.73
CA HIS A 510 -18.47 0.90 -2.59
C HIS A 510 -17.67 0.80 -1.29
#